data_c95591e72b2cf613cb75a0613c3dc361
#
_entry.id   c95591e72b2cf613cb75a0613c3dc361
#
_cell.length_a   1.000
_cell.length_b   1.000
_cell.length_c   1.000
_cell.angle_alpha   90.00
_cell.angle_beta   90.00
_cell.angle_gamma   90.00
#
_symmetry.space_group_name_H-M   'P 1'
#
loop_
_entity.id
_entity.type
_entity.pdbx_description
1 polymer ?
#
loop_
_entity_poly.entity_id
_entity_poly.type
_entity_poly.pdbx_seq_one_letter_code
_entity_poly.pdbx_strand_id
1 'polypeptide(L)'
;MSNLSAALPTWTSPPFELAPARRLAGDVVARGVLTPVERERMYELLATYFLGTSREQFEIDLAEKDAVILLRDLKDGQIQGFSTLMRIATTIEENKIVAFFSGDTIVAKEFWGETILSRLWSQTVFAEADRIREECASARVFWFLICSGYKTWRFLPVFFREYYPHPQVTTPLQIKRVLDELGERKFGHEYLPEHGVVRFRSATPLREGVAEVTPERLRDPLIAFFDRMNPGHDDGDELACLTEISRANLTRAGERMVGARLMKG
;
A
#
# COMPACT_ATOMS: atom_id res chain seq x y z
N MET A 1 -25.12 -22.71 -7.59
CA MET A 1 -23.67 -22.54 -7.86
C MET A 1 -23.56 -21.46 -8.94
N SER A 2 -23.57 -20.20 -8.53
CA SER A 2 -23.51 -19.05 -9.44
C SER A 2 -22.03 -18.65 -9.58
N ASN A 3 -21.48 -18.91 -10.76
CA ASN A 3 -20.16 -18.44 -11.16
C ASN A 3 -20.13 -16.91 -11.16
N LEU A 4 -19.63 -16.30 -10.08
CA LEU A 4 -19.23 -14.91 -10.05
C LEU A 4 -17.85 -14.79 -10.74
N SER A 5 -17.85 -14.89 -12.08
CA SER A 5 -16.76 -14.36 -12.89
C SER A 5 -16.84 -12.83 -12.81
N ALA A 6 -16.31 -12.27 -11.74
CA ALA A 6 -16.13 -10.82 -11.66
C ALA A 6 -15.08 -10.45 -12.71
N ALA A 7 -15.49 -9.68 -13.72
CA ALA A 7 -14.56 -9.08 -14.66
C ALA A 7 -13.44 -8.38 -13.88
N LEU A 8 -12.19 -8.63 -14.27
CA LEU A 8 -11.02 -7.95 -13.69
C LEU A 8 -11.23 -6.45 -13.87
N PRO A 9 -10.93 -5.64 -12.84
CA PRO A 9 -11.04 -4.20 -12.95
C PRO A 9 -10.17 -3.71 -14.11
N THR A 10 -10.75 -2.85 -14.96
CA THR A 10 -9.96 -2.14 -15.98
C THR A 10 -9.17 -1.04 -15.26
N TRP A 11 -7.92 -1.35 -14.95
CA TRP A 11 -6.99 -0.40 -14.38
C TRP A 11 -6.61 0.62 -15.45
N THR A 12 -7.11 1.84 -15.33
CA THR A 12 -6.79 2.96 -16.24
C THR A 12 -6.21 4.10 -15.43
N SER A 13 -5.13 4.69 -15.94
CA SER A 13 -4.58 5.92 -15.37
C SER A 13 -5.61 7.05 -15.51
N PRO A 14 -5.94 7.77 -14.43
CA PRO A 14 -6.74 8.98 -14.54
C PRO A 14 -5.99 10.04 -15.37
N PRO A 15 -6.70 10.91 -16.13
CA PRO A 15 -6.06 12.01 -16.84
C PRO A 15 -5.34 12.92 -15.83
N PHE A 16 -4.07 13.19 -16.12
CA PHE A 16 -3.18 13.86 -15.19
C PHE A 16 -2.72 15.22 -15.71
N GLU A 17 -3.05 16.31 -15.01
CA GLU A 17 -2.53 17.64 -15.28
C GLU A 17 -1.12 17.82 -14.70
N LEU A 18 -0.15 18.16 -15.57
CA LEU A 18 1.24 18.41 -15.21
C LEU A 18 1.37 19.73 -14.44
N ALA A 19 1.72 19.67 -13.17
CA ALA A 19 2.23 20.82 -12.44
C ALA A 19 3.74 21.03 -12.77
N PRO A 20 4.24 22.29 -12.78
CA PRO A 20 5.64 22.55 -13.13
C PRO A 20 6.60 21.92 -12.13
N ALA A 21 7.71 21.40 -12.64
CA ALA A 21 8.86 20.80 -11.93
C ALA A 21 8.74 19.32 -11.49
N ARG A 22 7.96 18.49 -12.18
CA ARG A 22 8.03 17.04 -11.93
C ARG A 22 9.21 16.42 -12.66
N ARG A 23 9.92 15.55 -11.96
CA ARG A 23 10.99 14.72 -12.54
C ARG A 23 10.48 13.33 -12.94
N LEU A 24 9.33 12.90 -12.40
CA LEU A 24 8.75 11.59 -12.66
C LEU A 24 7.40 11.70 -13.38
N ALA A 25 7.18 10.82 -14.34
CA ALA A 25 5.87 10.43 -14.85
C ALA A 25 5.41 9.13 -14.17
N GLY A 26 4.11 8.87 -14.14
CA GLY A 26 3.61 7.64 -13.56
C GLY A 26 2.39 7.10 -14.28
N ASP A 27 2.32 5.78 -14.38
CA ASP A 27 1.24 5.03 -15.01
C ASP A 27 0.77 3.89 -14.10
N VAL A 28 -0.52 3.55 -14.21
CA VAL A 28 -1.08 2.35 -13.59
C VAL A 28 -1.28 1.31 -14.68
N VAL A 29 -0.60 0.20 -14.55
CA VAL A 29 -0.62 -0.88 -15.54
C VAL A 29 -1.10 -2.20 -14.92
N ALA A 30 -1.84 -3.00 -15.67
CA ALA A 30 -2.16 -4.35 -15.24
C ALA A 30 -0.86 -5.17 -15.13
N ARG A 31 -0.72 -5.99 -14.09
CA ARG A 31 0.48 -6.82 -13.89
C ARG A 31 0.86 -7.64 -15.13
N GLY A 32 -0.15 -8.19 -15.84
CA GLY A 32 0.06 -9.04 -17.01
C GLY A 32 0.70 -8.37 -18.23
N VAL A 33 0.77 -7.03 -18.29
CA VAL A 33 1.39 -6.32 -19.42
C VAL A 33 2.83 -5.90 -19.13
N LEU A 34 3.34 -6.15 -17.92
CA LEU A 34 4.73 -5.86 -17.57
C LEU A 34 5.69 -6.68 -18.42
N THR A 35 6.63 -6.00 -19.04
CA THR A 35 7.71 -6.64 -19.80
C THR A 35 8.75 -7.28 -18.86
N PRO A 36 9.53 -8.26 -19.33
CA PRO A 36 10.63 -8.83 -18.54
C PRO A 36 11.65 -7.77 -18.07
N VAL A 37 11.92 -6.76 -18.90
CA VAL A 37 12.86 -5.65 -18.57
C VAL A 37 12.32 -4.79 -17.43
N GLU A 38 11.01 -4.49 -17.43
CA GLU A 38 10.38 -3.73 -16.35
C GLU A 38 10.39 -4.51 -15.04
N ARG A 39 10.07 -5.80 -15.07
CA ARG A 39 10.13 -6.67 -13.89
C ARG A 39 11.54 -6.79 -13.33
N GLU A 40 12.56 -6.89 -14.22
CA GLU A 40 13.96 -6.89 -13.79
C GLU A 40 14.28 -5.58 -13.06
N ARG A 41 13.92 -4.44 -13.66
CA ARG A 41 14.19 -3.13 -13.05
C ARG A 41 13.47 -2.95 -11.71
N MET A 42 12.24 -3.43 -11.58
CA MET A 42 11.51 -3.42 -10.31
C MET A 42 12.24 -4.25 -9.24
N TYR A 43 12.72 -5.45 -9.60
CA TYR A 43 13.48 -6.29 -8.69
C TYR A 43 14.80 -5.63 -8.24
N GLU A 44 15.55 -5.02 -9.16
CA GLU A 44 16.77 -4.27 -8.83
C GLU A 44 16.50 -3.15 -7.82
N LEU A 45 15.40 -2.40 -8.03
CA LEU A 45 14.97 -1.37 -7.08
C LEU A 45 14.64 -1.96 -5.71
N LEU A 46 13.90 -3.07 -5.65
CA LEU A 46 13.59 -3.76 -4.39
C LEU A 46 14.89 -4.17 -3.68
N ALA A 47 15.79 -4.85 -4.38
CA ALA A 47 17.06 -5.32 -3.84
C ALA A 47 17.99 -4.19 -3.39
N THR A 48 17.77 -2.96 -3.85
CA THR A 48 18.52 -1.79 -3.40
C THR A 48 18.17 -1.40 -1.96
N TYR A 49 16.94 -1.68 -1.51
CA TYR A 49 16.44 -1.21 -0.20
C TYR A 49 16.21 -2.32 0.81
N PHE A 50 16.13 -3.58 0.38
CA PHE A 50 15.90 -4.73 1.24
C PHE A 50 17.07 -5.72 1.18
N LEU A 51 17.31 -6.40 2.30
CA LEU A 51 18.26 -7.51 2.41
C LEU A 51 17.56 -8.84 2.12
N GLY A 52 18.30 -9.83 1.66
CA GLY A 52 17.78 -11.21 1.51
C GLY A 52 16.74 -11.41 0.40
N THR A 53 16.51 -10.40 -0.45
CA THR A 53 15.56 -10.51 -1.57
C THR A 53 16.02 -11.57 -2.56
N SER A 54 15.08 -12.39 -3.06
CA SER A 54 15.33 -13.31 -4.17
C SER A 54 14.44 -12.95 -5.38
N ARG A 55 15.00 -13.15 -6.56
CA ARG A 55 14.25 -12.91 -7.81
C ARG A 55 13.03 -13.84 -7.90
N GLU A 56 13.19 -15.09 -7.51
CA GLU A 56 12.12 -16.08 -7.52
C GLU A 56 10.95 -15.64 -6.62
N GLN A 57 11.25 -15.26 -5.38
CA GLN A 57 10.22 -14.79 -4.45
C GLN A 57 9.53 -13.53 -4.96
N PHE A 58 10.29 -12.56 -5.49
CA PHE A 58 9.73 -11.35 -6.10
C PHE A 58 8.73 -11.67 -7.23
N GLU A 59 9.05 -12.62 -8.13
CA GLU A 59 8.15 -13.02 -9.20
C GLU A 59 6.89 -13.73 -8.68
N ILE A 60 7.02 -14.56 -7.63
CA ILE A 60 5.88 -15.20 -6.96
C ILE A 60 4.97 -14.13 -6.36
N ASP A 61 5.52 -13.18 -5.61
CA ASP A 61 4.77 -12.11 -4.97
C ASP A 61 4.12 -11.18 -6.00
N LEU A 62 4.84 -10.85 -7.07
CA LEU A 62 4.31 -10.05 -8.17
C LEU A 62 3.18 -10.76 -8.91
N ALA A 63 3.23 -12.08 -9.05
CA ALA A 63 2.21 -12.86 -9.74
C ALA A 63 0.83 -12.79 -9.08
N GLU A 64 0.74 -12.51 -7.80
CA GLU A 64 -0.50 -12.34 -7.04
C GLU A 64 -1.15 -10.95 -7.23
N LYS A 65 -0.42 -9.98 -7.77
CA LYS A 65 -0.90 -8.60 -7.88
C LYS A 65 -1.78 -8.40 -9.10
N ASP A 66 -2.74 -7.48 -8.99
CA ASP A 66 -3.64 -7.12 -10.09
C ASP A 66 -3.00 -6.04 -10.98
N ALA A 67 -2.38 -5.05 -10.35
CA ALA A 67 -1.83 -3.89 -11.04
C ALA A 67 -0.53 -3.39 -10.38
N VAL A 68 0.18 -2.57 -11.12
CA VAL A 68 1.39 -1.89 -10.66
C VAL A 68 1.33 -0.43 -11.07
N ILE A 69 1.65 0.46 -10.15
CA ILE A 69 1.96 1.86 -10.44
C ILE A 69 3.45 1.90 -10.75
N LEU A 70 3.80 2.34 -11.96
CA LEU A 70 5.19 2.54 -12.37
C LEU A 70 5.51 4.02 -12.39
N LEU A 71 6.67 4.39 -11.86
CA LEU A 71 7.21 5.74 -11.92
C LEU A 71 8.45 5.76 -12.81
N ARG A 72 8.45 6.62 -13.82
CA ARG A 72 9.56 6.76 -14.78
C ARG A 72 10.16 8.14 -14.71
N ASP A 73 11.48 8.21 -14.76
CA ASP A 73 12.18 9.48 -14.93
C ASP A 73 11.81 10.10 -16.29
N LEU A 74 11.38 11.35 -16.27
CA LEU A 74 11.04 12.10 -17.48
C LEU A 74 12.24 12.35 -18.40
N LYS A 75 13.45 12.22 -17.87
CA LYS A 75 14.70 12.47 -18.61
C LYS A 75 15.06 11.31 -19.52
N ASP A 76 14.91 10.07 -19.07
CA ASP A 76 15.40 8.88 -19.77
C ASP A 76 14.39 7.73 -19.86
N GLY A 77 13.21 7.89 -19.25
CA GLY A 77 12.15 6.89 -19.23
C GLY A 77 12.40 5.69 -18.32
N GLN A 78 13.50 5.66 -17.57
CA GLN A 78 13.81 4.54 -16.69
C GLN A 78 12.88 4.49 -15.49
N ILE A 79 12.52 3.28 -15.05
CA ILE A 79 11.72 3.08 -13.84
C ILE A 79 12.56 3.46 -12.62
N GLN A 80 12.05 4.40 -11.83
CA GLN A 80 12.66 4.92 -10.61
C GLN A 80 11.78 4.68 -9.37
N GLY A 81 10.64 4.04 -9.57
CA GLY A 81 9.79 3.63 -8.47
C GLY A 81 8.60 2.82 -8.95
N PHE A 82 8.00 2.10 -8.02
CA PHE A 82 6.77 1.35 -8.27
C PHE A 82 6.00 1.12 -6.97
N SER A 83 4.71 0.80 -7.12
CA SER A 83 3.89 0.24 -6.04
C SER A 83 2.99 -0.84 -6.61
N THR A 84 2.94 -1.99 -5.95
CA THR A 84 2.05 -3.08 -6.36
C THR A 84 0.69 -2.95 -5.70
N LEU A 85 -0.36 -3.35 -6.40
CA LEU A 85 -1.75 -3.32 -5.93
C LEU A 85 -2.41 -4.68 -6.12
N MET A 86 -3.08 -5.15 -5.08
CA MET A 86 -3.90 -6.37 -5.07
C MET A 86 -5.25 -6.07 -4.44
N ARG A 87 -6.33 -6.58 -5.03
CA ARG A 87 -7.67 -6.50 -4.46
C ARG A 87 -8.02 -7.79 -3.74
N ILE A 88 -8.31 -7.70 -2.46
CA ILE A 88 -8.79 -8.81 -1.64
C ILE A 88 -10.27 -8.58 -1.35
N ALA A 89 -11.12 -9.55 -1.65
CA ALA A 89 -12.54 -9.49 -1.35
C ALA A 89 -12.94 -10.63 -0.40
N THR A 90 -13.73 -10.29 0.61
CA THR A 90 -14.27 -11.26 1.59
C THR A 90 -15.63 -10.78 2.09
N THR A 91 -16.29 -11.60 2.91
CA THR A 91 -17.53 -11.26 3.59
C THR A 91 -17.36 -11.54 5.08
N ILE A 92 -17.64 -10.54 5.90
CA ILE A 92 -17.58 -10.65 7.35
C ILE A 92 -18.94 -10.21 7.92
N GLU A 93 -19.61 -11.07 8.65
CA GLU A 93 -20.93 -10.77 9.26
C GLU A 93 -21.91 -10.17 8.22
N GLU A 94 -22.03 -10.80 7.05
CA GLU A 94 -22.85 -10.39 5.90
C GLU A 94 -22.40 -9.10 5.20
N ASN A 95 -21.40 -8.38 5.70
CA ASN A 95 -20.86 -7.20 5.07
C ASN A 95 -19.83 -7.57 4.01
N LYS A 96 -20.01 -7.06 2.80
CA LYS A 96 -18.99 -7.16 1.74
C LYS A 96 -17.80 -6.28 2.10
N ILE A 97 -16.64 -6.89 2.27
CA ILE A 97 -15.37 -6.22 2.54
C ILE A 97 -14.51 -6.33 1.28
N VAL A 98 -13.99 -5.20 0.83
CA VAL A 98 -12.98 -5.15 -0.22
C VAL A 98 -11.78 -4.40 0.32
N ALA A 99 -10.60 -4.99 0.25
CA ALA A 99 -9.36 -4.34 0.63
C ALA A 99 -8.44 -4.18 -0.59
N PHE A 100 -7.83 -3.01 -0.73
CA PHE A 100 -6.68 -2.80 -1.59
C PHE A 100 -5.43 -3.03 -0.75
N PHE A 101 -4.70 -4.10 -1.06
CA PHE A 101 -3.43 -4.40 -0.46
C PHE A 101 -2.33 -3.73 -1.29
N SER A 102 -1.53 -2.89 -0.64
CA SER A 102 -0.29 -2.37 -1.21
C SER A 102 0.85 -3.23 -0.71
N GLY A 103 1.45 -3.97 -1.61
CA GLY A 103 2.67 -4.72 -1.36
C GLY A 103 3.90 -3.83 -1.47
N ASP A 104 4.90 -4.28 -2.25
CA ASP A 104 6.12 -3.53 -2.44
C ASP A 104 5.85 -2.11 -2.95
N THR A 105 6.39 -1.13 -2.23
CA THR A 105 6.32 0.28 -2.60
C THR A 105 7.71 0.86 -2.47
N ILE A 106 8.35 1.08 -3.61
CA ILE A 106 9.74 1.52 -3.72
C ILE A 106 9.82 2.77 -4.57
N VAL A 107 10.59 3.75 -4.11
CA VAL A 107 10.98 4.93 -4.89
C VAL A 107 12.47 5.14 -4.71
N ALA A 108 13.21 5.34 -5.79
CA ALA A 108 14.63 5.63 -5.76
C ALA A 108 14.91 6.87 -4.90
N LYS A 109 15.99 6.83 -4.10
CA LYS A 109 16.30 7.81 -3.06
C LYS A 109 16.34 9.25 -3.58
N GLU A 110 16.79 9.44 -4.82
CA GLU A 110 16.89 10.72 -5.48
C GLU A 110 15.53 11.40 -5.72
N PHE A 111 14.46 10.60 -5.67
CA PHE A 111 13.06 11.03 -5.89
C PHE A 111 12.21 10.97 -4.62
N TRP A 112 12.81 10.75 -3.46
CA TRP A 112 12.08 10.84 -2.20
C TRP A 112 11.55 12.27 -2.01
N GLY A 113 10.27 12.37 -1.65
CA GLY A 113 9.57 13.65 -1.58
C GLY A 113 8.71 13.99 -2.79
N GLU A 114 8.88 13.30 -3.92
CA GLU A 114 7.93 13.38 -5.04
C GLU A 114 6.57 12.79 -4.62
N THR A 115 5.50 13.51 -4.91
CA THR A 115 4.15 13.11 -4.48
C THR A 115 3.36 12.32 -5.53
N ILE A 116 3.98 12.03 -6.67
CA ILE A 116 3.30 11.42 -7.81
C ILE A 116 2.77 10.02 -7.47
N LEU A 117 3.57 9.20 -6.77
CA LEU A 117 3.15 7.85 -6.37
C LEU A 117 1.90 7.88 -5.50
N SER A 118 1.95 8.65 -4.43
CA SER A 118 0.82 8.75 -3.50
C SER A 118 -0.44 9.35 -4.14
N ARG A 119 -0.28 10.28 -5.10
CA ARG A 119 -1.41 10.82 -5.88
C ARG A 119 -2.01 9.76 -6.79
N LEU A 120 -1.21 9.07 -7.61
CA LEU A 120 -1.71 8.02 -8.50
C LEU A 120 -2.37 6.90 -7.72
N TRP A 121 -1.71 6.45 -6.64
CA TRP A 121 -2.27 5.45 -5.75
C TRP A 121 -3.64 5.89 -5.21
N SER A 122 -3.71 7.08 -4.63
CA SER A 122 -4.95 7.60 -4.04
C SER A 122 -6.06 7.76 -5.08
N GLN A 123 -5.75 8.36 -6.23
CA GLN A 123 -6.73 8.56 -7.30
C GLN A 123 -7.29 7.23 -7.81
N THR A 124 -6.41 6.25 -8.04
CA THR A 124 -6.79 4.91 -8.52
C THR A 124 -7.65 4.19 -7.49
N VAL A 125 -7.21 4.13 -6.23
CA VAL A 125 -7.91 3.37 -5.19
C VAL A 125 -9.24 4.03 -4.81
N PHE A 126 -9.32 5.37 -4.76
CA PHE A 126 -10.59 6.06 -4.47
C PHE A 126 -11.58 5.95 -5.63
N ALA A 127 -11.13 6.00 -6.89
CA ALA A 127 -11.99 5.77 -8.04
C ALA A 127 -12.57 4.35 -8.03
N GLU A 128 -11.74 3.34 -7.75
CA GLU A 128 -12.21 1.95 -7.60
C GLU A 128 -13.15 1.76 -6.40
N ALA A 129 -12.88 2.43 -5.29
CA ALA A 129 -13.76 2.39 -4.12
C ALA A 129 -15.13 3.02 -4.41
N ASP A 130 -15.17 4.13 -5.16
CA ASP A 130 -16.42 4.75 -5.60
C ASP A 130 -17.20 3.78 -6.50
N ARG A 131 -16.55 3.10 -7.46
CA ARG A 131 -17.16 2.09 -8.34
C ARG A 131 -17.72 0.89 -7.55
N ILE A 132 -16.96 0.36 -6.60
CA ILE A 132 -17.41 -0.75 -5.75
C ILE A 132 -18.68 -0.38 -4.98
N ARG A 133 -18.78 0.87 -4.51
CA ARG A 133 -19.97 1.35 -3.79
C ARG A 133 -21.15 1.65 -4.72
N GLU A 134 -20.92 2.02 -5.96
CA GLU A 134 -21.97 2.10 -6.99
C GLU A 134 -22.61 0.72 -7.25
N GLU A 135 -21.80 -0.34 -7.25
CA GLU A 135 -22.27 -1.74 -7.41
C GLU A 135 -22.91 -2.31 -6.13
N CYS A 136 -22.40 -1.92 -4.95
CA CYS A 136 -22.86 -2.40 -3.66
C CYS A 136 -22.69 -1.29 -2.60
N ALA A 137 -23.76 -0.55 -2.32
CA ALA A 137 -23.73 0.59 -1.41
C ALA A 137 -23.29 0.24 0.03
N SER A 138 -23.51 -0.99 0.48
CA SER A 138 -23.09 -1.47 1.81
C SER A 138 -21.65 -1.99 1.84
N ALA A 139 -20.94 -2.04 0.71
CA ALA A 139 -19.58 -2.50 0.68
C ALA A 139 -18.65 -1.56 1.45
N ARG A 140 -17.87 -2.11 2.36
CA ARG A 140 -16.80 -1.39 3.03
C ARG A 140 -15.50 -1.62 2.29
N VAL A 141 -14.79 -0.55 2.01
CA VAL A 141 -13.54 -0.59 1.24
C VAL A 141 -12.40 -0.10 2.13
N PHE A 142 -11.33 -0.87 2.18
CA PHE A 142 -10.18 -0.60 3.04
C PHE A 142 -8.87 -0.51 2.26
N TRP A 143 -7.93 0.22 2.80
CA TRP A 143 -6.51 0.05 2.50
C TRP A 143 -5.92 -0.87 3.55
N PHE A 144 -5.43 -2.03 3.11
CA PHE A 144 -4.66 -2.97 3.89
C PHE A 144 -3.20 -2.87 3.46
N LEU A 145 -2.31 -2.66 4.39
CA LEU A 145 -0.88 -2.55 4.11
C LEU A 145 -0.07 -3.15 5.23
N ILE A 146 1.15 -3.58 4.90
CA ILE A 146 2.17 -3.98 5.86
C ILE A 146 3.32 -2.98 5.79
N CYS A 147 3.92 -2.67 6.92
CA CYS A 147 4.92 -1.63 7.03
C CYS A 147 6.21 -2.17 7.65
N SER A 148 7.25 -2.33 6.83
CA SER A 148 8.61 -2.67 7.25
C SER A 148 9.28 -1.51 8.02
N GLY A 149 8.82 -0.27 7.84
CA GLY A 149 9.40 0.90 8.47
C GLY A 149 8.40 2.03 8.73
N TYR A 150 8.73 2.88 9.70
CA TYR A 150 7.88 4.00 10.13
C TYR A 150 7.55 4.99 9.01
N LYS A 151 8.37 5.10 7.97
CA LYS A 151 8.13 6.03 6.85
C LYS A 151 6.86 5.67 6.09
N THR A 152 6.63 4.39 5.83
CA THR A 152 5.40 3.91 5.20
C THR A 152 4.22 4.06 6.14
N TRP A 153 4.36 3.66 7.41
CA TRP A 153 3.30 3.79 8.40
C TRP A 153 2.82 5.25 8.57
N ARG A 154 3.73 6.24 8.48
CA ARG A 154 3.38 7.67 8.61
C ARG A 154 2.41 8.19 7.55
N PHE A 155 2.22 7.50 6.44
CA PHE A 155 1.17 7.88 5.48
C PHE A 155 -0.21 7.83 6.13
N LEU A 156 -0.46 6.89 7.05
CA LEU A 156 -1.74 6.77 7.72
C LEU A 156 -2.13 8.03 8.51
N PRO A 157 -1.37 8.47 9.52
CA PRO A 157 -1.72 9.68 10.28
C PRO A 157 -1.69 10.97 9.47
N VAL A 158 -0.96 11.01 8.35
CA VAL A 158 -0.93 12.20 7.49
C VAL A 158 -2.20 12.31 6.65
N PHE A 159 -2.71 11.22 6.10
CA PHE A 159 -3.77 11.24 5.10
C PHE A 159 -5.14 10.81 5.60
N PHE A 160 -5.21 10.06 6.73
CA PHE A 160 -6.45 9.51 7.27
C PHE A 160 -6.68 9.96 8.71
N ARG A 161 -7.95 10.14 9.07
CA ARG A 161 -8.38 10.48 10.43
C ARG A 161 -8.45 9.23 11.30
N GLU A 162 -8.99 8.15 10.73
CA GLU A 162 -9.12 6.84 11.38
C GLU A 162 -8.24 5.83 10.65
N TYR A 163 -7.31 5.24 11.37
CA TYR A 163 -6.39 4.22 10.89
C TYR A 163 -5.94 3.35 12.05
N TYR A 164 -5.50 2.15 11.77
CA TYR A 164 -5.12 1.19 12.81
C TYR A 164 -3.84 0.44 12.42
N PRO A 165 -2.94 0.16 13.39
CA PRO A 165 -3.05 0.58 14.80
C PRO A 165 -2.92 2.10 14.96
N HIS A 166 -3.56 2.65 16.01
CA HIS A 166 -3.58 4.09 16.28
C HIS A 166 -2.95 4.41 17.65
N PRO A 167 -2.14 5.48 17.79
CA PRO A 167 -1.41 5.77 19.03
C PRO A 167 -2.29 6.12 20.23
N GLN A 168 -3.51 6.61 20.01
CA GLN A 168 -4.41 7.12 21.05
C GLN A 168 -5.72 6.34 21.20
N VAL A 169 -6.02 5.46 20.25
CA VAL A 169 -7.31 4.74 20.21
C VAL A 169 -7.06 3.25 20.07
N THR A 170 -7.65 2.46 20.93
CA THR A 170 -7.63 1.00 20.79
C THR A 170 -8.37 0.60 19.53
N THR A 171 -7.82 -0.33 18.78
CA THR A 171 -8.46 -0.86 17.57
C THR A 171 -9.84 -1.45 17.92
N PRO A 172 -10.95 -0.92 17.37
CA PRO A 172 -12.28 -1.47 17.62
C PRO A 172 -12.36 -2.94 17.20
N LEU A 173 -13.12 -3.75 17.94
CA LEU A 173 -13.19 -5.19 17.70
C LEU A 173 -13.60 -5.54 16.25
N GLN A 174 -14.53 -4.80 15.68
CA GLN A 174 -14.97 -5.01 14.28
C GLN A 174 -13.83 -4.74 13.28
N ILE A 175 -13.02 -3.71 13.53
CA ILE A 175 -11.86 -3.40 12.68
C ILE A 175 -10.76 -4.46 12.87
N LYS A 176 -10.54 -4.90 14.11
CA LYS A 176 -9.58 -5.97 14.40
C LYS A 176 -9.94 -7.25 13.65
N ARG A 177 -11.23 -7.64 13.63
CA ARG A 177 -11.71 -8.80 12.87
C ARG A 177 -11.44 -8.66 11.37
N VAL A 178 -11.66 -7.46 10.80
CA VAL A 178 -11.34 -7.20 9.38
C VAL A 178 -9.84 -7.33 9.12
N LEU A 179 -9.01 -6.74 9.99
CA LEU A 179 -7.56 -6.82 9.88
C LEU A 179 -7.06 -8.26 9.97
N ASP A 180 -7.57 -9.03 10.95
CA ASP A 180 -7.18 -10.42 11.14
C ASP A 180 -7.60 -11.30 9.96
N GLU A 181 -8.83 -11.20 9.48
CA GLU A 181 -9.31 -11.93 8.30
C GLU A 181 -8.45 -11.64 7.07
N LEU A 182 -8.10 -10.36 6.85
CA LEU A 182 -7.25 -9.97 5.71
C LEU A 182 -5.81 -10.47 5.89
N GLY A 183 -5.27 -10.38 7.10
CA GLY A 183 -3.93 -10.86 7.45
C GLY A 183 -3.80 -12.37 7.28
N GLU A 184 -4.72 -13.13 7.85
CA GLU A 184 -4.76 -14.59 7.75
C GLU A 184 -4.95 -15.05 6.30
N ARG A 185 -5.86 -14.40 5.56
CA ARG A 185 -6.12 -14.71 4.14
C ARG A 185 -4.92 -14.47 3.24
N LYS A 186 -4.16 -13.40 3.49
CA LYS A 186 -3.02 -13.02 2.64
C LYS A 186 -1.73 -13.74 3.04
N PHE A 187 -1.49 -13.90 4.35
CA PHE A 187 -0.20 -14.36 4.87
C PHE A 187 -0.27 -15.68 5.62
N GLY A 188 -1.49 -16.21 5.86
CA GLY A 188 -1.67 -17.49 6.56
C GLY A 188 -1.00 -17.45 7.94
N HIS A 189 -0.20 -18.46 8.21
CA HIS A 189 0.51 -18.62 9.50
C HIS A 189 1.65 -17.61 9.75
N GLU A 190 2.04 -16.82 8.76
CA GLU A 190 3.02 -15.75 8.93
C GLU A 190 2.40 -14.48 9.55
N TYR A 191 1.07 -14.32 9.47
CA TYR A 191 0.37 -13.29 10.22
C TYR A 191 0.18 -13.70 11.67
N LEU A 192 0.56 -12.83 12.60
CA LEU A 192 0.46 -13.02 14.05
C LEU A 192 -0.61 -12.06 14.60
N PRO A 193 -1.88 -12.50 14.71
CA PRO A 193 -2.99 -11.63 15.06
C PRO A 193 -2.86 -10.97 16.43
N GLU A 194 -2.23 -11.67 17.40
CA GLU A 194 -2.02 -11.15 18.75
C GLU A 194 -1.09 -9.93 18.78
N HIS A 195 -0.15 -9.86 17.82
CA HIS A 195 0.83 -8.79 17.70
C HIS A 195 0.47 -7.79 16.58
N GLY A 196 -0.40 -8.18 15.66
CA GLY A 196 -0.73 -7.38 14.48
C GLY A 196 0.43 -7.20 13.51
N VAL A 197 1.31 -8.19 13.43
CA VAL A 197 2.49 -8.17 12.55
C VAL A 197 2.52 -9.39 11.63
N VAL A 198 3.20 -9.24 10.51
CA VAL A 198 3.57 -10.36 9.61
C VAL A 198 5.03 -10.66 9.85
N ARG A 199 5.34 -11.93 10.14
CA ARG A 199 6.69 -12.44 10.33
C ARG A 199 6.98 -13.48 9.26
N PHE A 200 7.69 -13.06 8.25
CA PHE A 200 8.06 -13.93 7.15
C PHE A 200 9.13 -14.95 7.55
N ARG A 201 9.01 -16.18 7.07
CA ARG A 201 10.04 -17.23 7.25
C ARG A 201 11.38 -16.83 6.61
N SER A 202 11.28 -16.16 5.46
CA SER A 202 12.44 -15.58 4.76
C SER A 202 12.33 -14.07 4.87
N ALA A 203 12.70 -13.55 6.03
CA ALA A 203 12.63 -12.12 6.30
C ALA A 203 13.52 -11.32 5.34
N THR A 204 12.99 -10.19 4.88
CA THR A 204 13.69 -9.24 4.02
C THR A 204 13.75 -7.88 4.71
N PRO A 205 14.60 -7.71 5.76
CA PRO A 205 14.67 -6.46 6.48
C PRO A 205 15.17 -5.32 5.59
N LEU A 206 14.78 -4.10 5.95
CA LEU A 206 15.29 -2.90 5.30
C LEU A 206 16.80 -2.76 5.53
N ARG A 207 17.51 -2.28 4.50
CA ARG A 207 18.93 -1.94 4.64
C ARG A 207 19.13 -0.77 5.57
N GLU A 208 20.30 -0.70 6.20
CA GLU A 208 20.72 0.39 7.05
C GLU A 208 20.51 1.77 6.38
N GLY A 209 20.06 2.75 7.14
CA GLY A 209 19.79 4.12 6.67
C GLY A 209 18.49 4.31 5.89
N VAL A 210 17.74 3.26 5.54
CA VAL A 210 16.46 3.40 4.80
C VAL A 210 15.35 3.92 5.71
N ALA A 211 15.09 3.26 6.84
CA ALA A 211 14.10 3.68 7.82
C ALA A 211 14.56 3.40 9.26
N GLU A 212 15.84 3.57 9.53
CA GLU A 212 16.48 3.33 10.82
C GLU A 212 15.81 4.12 11.93
N VAL A 213 15.55 3.48 13.07
CA VAL A 213 15.00 4.10 14.28
C VAL A 213 16.15 4.42 15.23
N THR A 214 16.59 5.69 15.23
CA THR A 214 17.64 6.16 16.13
C THR A 214 17.06 6.78 17.42
N PRO A 215 17.86 6.91 18.50
CA PRO A 215 17.40 7.57 19.72
C PRO A 215 16.85 8.99 19.50
N GLU A 216 17.41 9.75 18.54
CA GLU A 216 16.90 11.06 18.17
C GLU A 216 15.51 10.96 17.52
N ARG A 217 15.29 9.99 16.66
CA ARG A 217 14.01 9.77 15.99
C ARG A 217 12.93 9.27 16.92
N LEU A 218 13.28 8.52 17.96
CA LEU A 218 12.35 8.10 19.01
C LEU A 218 11.76 9.25 19.83
N ARG A 219 12.29 10.48 19.71
CA ARG A 219 11.65 11.69 20.26
C ARG A 219 10.36 12.07 19.52
N ASP A 220 10.18 11.62 18.27
CA ASP A 220 8.90 11.72 17.55
C ASP A 220 7.94 10.66 18.11
N PRO A 221 6.80 11.06 18.73
CA PRO A 221 5.87 10.12 19.34
C PRO A 221 5.28 9.10 18.35
N LEU A 222 5.20 9.45 17.07
CA LEU A 222 4.69 8.55 16.02
C LEU A 222 5.72 7.48 15.67
N ILE A 223 7.02 7.84 15.64
CA ILE A 223 8.09 6.85 15.42
C ILE A 223 8.20 5.92 16.63
N ALA A 224 8.18 6.47 17.85
CA ALA A 224 8.18 5.67 19.06
C ALA A 224 6.95 4.74 19.17
N PHE A 225 5.81 5.17 18.65
CA PHE A 225 4.63 4.30 18.56
C PHE A 225 4.85 3.15 17.57
N PHE A 226 5.35 3.43 16.38
CA PHE A 226 5.67 2.40 15.38
C PHE A 226 6.64 1.36 15.94
N ASP A 227 7.74 1.80 16.53
CA ASP A 227 8.78 0.96 17.13
C ASP A 227 8.21 0.02 18.20
N ARG A 228 7.35 0.55 19.08
CA ARG A 228 6.65 -0.24 20.10
C ARG A 228 5.68 -1.26 19.52
N MET A 229 4.98 -0.90 18.41
CA MET A 229 4.01 -1.79 17.77
C MET A 229 4.66 -2.87 16.91
N ASN A 230 5.87 -2.62 16.42
CA ASN A 230 6.64 -3.56 15.61
C ASN A 230 8.09 -3.63 16.10
N PRO A 231 8.35 -4.22 17.27
CA PRO A 231 9.70 -4.29 17.83
C PRO A 231 10.66 -5.17 17.02
N GLY A 232 10.14 -6.02 16.13
CA GLY A 232 10.91 -6.87 15.21
C GLY A 232 11.16 -6.26 13.84
N HIS A 233 10.90 -4.94 13.64
CA HIS A 233 11.04 -4.31 12.32
C HIS A 233 12.47 -4.39 11.75
N ASP A 234 13.49 -4.34 12.60
CA ASP A 234 14.89 -4.46 12.19
C ASP A 234 15.23 -5.90 11.74
N ASP A 235 14.48 -6.89 12.22
CA ASP A 235 14.60 -8.30 11.83
C ASP A 235 13.70 -8.64 10.63
N GLY A 236 12.91 -7.67 10.13
CA GLY A 236 12.04 -7.82 8.97
C GLY A 236 10.59 -8.16 9.28
N ASP A 237 10.15 -8.05 10.54
CA ASP A 237 8.72 -8.09 10.86
C ASP A 237 8.02 -6.85 10.25
N GLU A 238 6.80 -7.03 9.76
CA GLU A 238 6.04 -5.95 9.15
C GLU A 238 4.73 -5.68 9.90
N LEU A 239 4.50 -4.42 10.27
CA LEU A 239 3.29 -4.01 10.98
C LEU A 239 2.09 -4.03 10.04
N ALA A 240 1.10 -4.86 10.33
CA ALA A 240 -0.17 -4.90 9.61
C ALA A 240 -1.04 -3.71 9.98
N CYS A 241 -1.50 -2.98 8.98
CA CYS A 241 -2.24 -1.75 9.13
C CYS A 241 -3.50 -1.73 8.28
N LEU A 242 -4.52 -1.02 8.76
CA LEU A 242 -5.81 -0.89 8.09
C LEU A 242 -6.37 0.51 8.23
N THR A 243 -6.93 1.04 7.14
CA THR A 243 -7.74 2.25 7.16
C THR A 243 -8.89 2.14 6.17
N GLU A 244 -10.05 2.71 6.48
CA GLU A 244 -11.18 2.70 5.54
C GLU A 244 -10.98 3.77 4.46
N ILE A 245 -11.10 3.34 3.20
CA ILE A 245 -11.07 4.21 2.03
C ILE A 245 -12.43 4.90 1.91
N SER A 246 -12.53 6.05 2.53
CA SER A 246 -13.72 6.91 2.51
C SER A 246 -13.28 8.36 2.46
N ARG A 247 -13.98 9.19 1.67
CA ARG A 247 -13.69 10.64 1.60
C ARG A 247 -13.90 11.32 2.96
N ALA A 248 -14.86 10.83 3.76
CA ALA A 248 -15.11 11.31 5.11
C ALA A 248 -13.95 11.02 6.07
N ASN A 249 -13.15 9.98 5.77
CA ASN A 249 -11.99 9.58 6.56
C ASN A 249 -10.71 10.36 6.20
N LEU A 250 -10.73 11.23 5.19
CA LEU A 250 -9.55 11.98 4.78
C LEU A 250 -9.28 13.17 5.69
N THR A 251 -8.00 13.38 5.99
CA THR A 251 -7.51 14.67 6.48
C THR A 251 -7.50 15.71 5.35
N ARG A 252 -7.26 16.98 5.66
CA ARG A 252 -7.06 18.01 4.63
C ARG A 252 -5.91 17.70 3.68
N ALA A 253 -4.87 17.02 4.16
CA ALA A 253 -3.76 16.57 3.33
C ALA A 253 -4.20 15.43 2.39
N GLY A 254 -4.99 14.48 2.89
CA GLY A 254 -5.59 13.41 2.10
C GLY A 254 -6.53 13.95 1.02
N GLU A 255 -7.40 14.90 1.35
CA GLU A 255 -8.29 15.55 0.38
C GLU A 255 -7.53 16.20 -0.79
N ARG A 256 -6.43 16.89 -0.49
CA ARG A 256 -5.56 17.49 -1.53
C ARG A 256 -4.85 16.42 -2.38
N MET A 257 -4.54 15.26 -1.80
CA MET A 257 -3.89 14.18 -2.51
C MET A 257 -4.84 13.45 -3.46
N VAL A 258 -6.03 13.12 -2.99
CA VAL A 258 -7.05 12.45 -3.82
C VAL A 258 -7.56 13.39 -4.93
N GLY A 259 -7.59 14.70 -4.68
CA GLY A 259 -8.15 15.68 -5.60
C GLY A 259 -9.68 15.71 -5.59
N ALA A 260 -10.27 16.60 -6.38
CA ALA A 260 -11.72 16.67 -6.55
C ALA A 260 -12.23 15.36 -7.19
N ARG A 261 -13.44 14.93 -6.77
CA ARG A 261 -14.12 13.80 -7.43
C ARG A 261 -14.23 14.14 -8.92
N LEU A 262 -13.72 13.28 -9.78
CA LEU A 262 -13.96 13.41 -11.22
C LEU A 262 -15.48 13.29 -11.43
N MET A 263 -16.14 14.42 -11.66
CA MET A 263 -17.54 14.43 -12.04
C MET A 263 -17.63 13.75 -13.39
N LYS A 264 -18.34 12.61 -13.48
CA LYS A 264 -18.69 12.02 -14.77
C LYS A 264 -19.57 13.07 -15.49
N GLY A 265 -19.03 13.67 -16.57
CA GLY A 265 -19.82 14.43 -17.53
C GLY A 265 -20.72 13.49 -18.34
#